data_7ee6717b5ad39b00d7f49c84e0f6d8a2
#
_entry.id   7ee6717b5ad39b00d7f49c84e0f6d8a2
#
_cell.length_a   1.000
_cell.length_b   1.000
_cell.length_c   1.000
_cell.angle_alpha   90.00
_cell.angle_beta   90.00
_cell.angle_gamma   90.00
#
_symmetry.space_group_name_H-M   'P 1'
#
loop_
_entity.id
_entity.type
_entity.pdbx_description
1 polymer ?
#
loop_
_entity_poly.entity_id
_entity_poly.type
_entity_poly.pdbx_seq_one_letter_code
_entity_poly.pdbx_strand_id
1 'polypeptide(L)'
;MSNTILPTLKPEQITLDLCFALSGLERNASSEQFYRDNLEVISKWLCSSEFSQGYIIANKIEQNEQSYTIKPFAPLTNPSKIEWREIPAWAAWALNYPILPVYDFIIYGSHAVGMHSMMPAFLRLCKCYRVEYTEAAKATKDAYKIYENLYERLIYAFRLKQSGKISSIALMVSDAIDGADKLYALIDARKALNIVRDPISVLKALCNTMHSAWNIAYLSASQQKAMLEANNAASGLASGSAQDTCQKPDLNLLSNGGRYALSFEIDPKDAIKDILYAANANNLLSQRFKTKPNARSLDFWLQNPHQVFHDDFLSAKLALKEVVLLDMSAFSAQRAFDTFKTLSGIFGFEAPNERDKELFSMRTSDYNSFYPVVIYANESSELYSIKKAYDSLNDEQWAQYLANAKAKGVRVFLRTKLSESTLSEYEIDASKHFDLPSVYELIVLSEDDFKRITSPALKPKLQSYINAAISHINDEIARQKELFLKEDDILAHLSKSPKHRAMLSDMLNKHLSFVKTHRPQIIGEWKYYERFLGLCKKDDVMYMPKESKSF
;
A
#
# COMPACT_ATOMS: atom_id res chain seq x y z
N MET A 1 30.44 10.29 -33.44
CA MET A 1 30.07 9.11 -32.67
C MET A 1 30.21 7.92 -33.59
N SER A 2 31.16 7.01 -33.35
CA SER A 2 31.30 5.80 -34.18
C SER A 2 30.08 4.91 -33.93
N ASN A 3 29.33 4.60 -34.99
CA ASN A 3 28.26 3.61 -34.93
C ASN A 3 28.88 2.23 -34.64
N THR A 4 29.03 1.88 -33.38
CA THR A 4 29.44 0.52 -32.98
C THR A 4 28.29 -0.41 -33.39
N ILE A 5 28.52 -1.22 -34.41
CA ILE A 5 27.53 -2.26 -34.82
C ILE A 5 27.57 -3.34 -33.73
N LEU A 6 26.48 -3.45 -32.97
CA LEU A 6 26.34 -4.50 -31.96
C LEU A 6 26.14 -5.86 -32.65
N PRO A 7 26.73 -6.94 -32.14
CA PRO A 7 26.57 -8.25 -32.74
C PRO A 7 25.12 -8.73 -32.59
N THR A 8 24.64 -9.44 -33.58
CA THR A 8 23.40 -10.21 -33.49
C THR A 8 23.71 -11.62 -33.02
N LEU A 9 22.82 -12.20 -32.20
CA LEU A 9 22.91 -13.61 -31.87
C LEU A 9 22.63 -14.45 -33.09
N LYS A 10 23.28 -15.63 -33.17
CA LYS A 10 23.05 -16.59 -34.25
C LYS A 10 22.05 -17.66 -33.80
N PRO A 11 21.25 -18.23 -34.75
CA PRO A 11 20.24 -19.24 -34.40
C PRO A 11 20.78 -20.42 -33.58
N GLU A 12 22.00 -20.89 -33.87
CA GLU A 12 22.65 -21.98 -33.15
C GLU A 12 23.01 -21.66 -31.70
N GLN A 13 23.01 -20.38 -31.31
CA GLN A 13 23.22 -19.92 -29.95
C GLN A 13 21.93 -19.89 -29.13
N ILE A 14 20.77 -19.98 -29.78
CA ILE A 14 19.47 -19.94 -29.11
C ILE A 14 19.09 -21.34 -28.65
N THR A 15 19.34 -21.62 -27.41
CA THR A 15 19.08 -22.91 -26.75
C THR A 15 18.05 -22.75 -25.63
N LEU A 16 17.50 -23.86 -25.18
CA LEU A 16 16.66 -23.88 -23.98
C LEU A 16 17.41 -23.33 -22.76
N ASP A 17 18.70 -23.67 -22.62
CA ASP A 17 19.52 -23.18 -21.51
C ASP A 17 19.64 -21.65 -21.53
N LEU A 18 19.77 -21.04 -22.70
CA LEU A 18 19.74 -19.58 -22.83
C LEU A 18 18.38 -19.02 -22.43
N CYS A 19 17.25 -19.63 -22.84
CA CYS A 19 15.92 -19.19 -22.44
C CYS A 19 15.76 -19.22 -20.92
N PHE A 20 16.20 -20.29 -20.26
CA PHE A 20 16.16 -20.39 -18.80
C PHE A 20 17.09 -19.37 -18.13
N ALA A 21 18.30 -19.19 -18.64
CA ALA A 21 19.25 -18.20 -18.11
C ALA A 21 18.71 -16.77 -18.20
N LEU A 22 18.04 -16.41 -19.32
CA LEU A 22 17.46 -15.07 -19.50
C LEU A 22 16.17 -14.87 -18.71
N SER A 23 15.34 -15.91 -18.58
CA SER A 23 14.06 -15.80 -17.90
C SER A 23 14.18 -15.91 -16.38
N GLY A 24 15.19 -16.61 -15.88
CA GLY A 24 15.31 -16.94 -14.46
C GLY A 24 14.20 -17.86 -13.94
N LEU A 25 13.51 -18.58 -14.85
CA LEU A 25 12.49 -19.56 -14.43
C LEU A 25 13.14 -20.84 -13.93
N GLU A 26 12.45 -21.50 -13.01
CA GLU A 26 12.78 -22.86 -12.60
C GLU A 26 12.51 -23.85 -13.75
N ARG A 27 13.46 -24.74 -13.99
CA ARG A 27 13.36 -25.73 -15.05
C ARG A 27 12.52 -26.92 -14.60
N ASN A 28 11.43 -27.16 -15.29
CA ASN A 28 10.54 -28.30 -15.11
C ASN A 28 9.90 -28.69 -16.46
N ALA A 29 9.19 -29.82 -16.50
CA ALA A 29 8.62 -30.34 -17.74
C ALA A 29 7.70 -29.32 -18.45
N SER A 30 6.90 -28.57 -17.70
CA SER A 30 5.97 -27.58 -18.26
C SER A 30 6.70 -26.36 -18.83
N SER A 31 7.71 -25.83 -18.12
CA SER A 31 8.50 -24.70 -18.59
C SER A 31 9.40 -25.09 -19.77
N GLU A 32 9.95 -26.31 -19.79
CA GLU A 32 10.66 -26.82 -20.97
C GLU A 32 9.77 -26.94 -22.19
N GLN A 33 8.58 -27.54 -22.04
CA GLN A 33 7.64 -27.68 -23.15
C GLN A 33 7.24 -26.31 -23.69
N PHE A 34 6.94 -25.36 -22.80
CA PHE A 34 6.60 -23.99 -23.21
C PHE A 34 7.69 -23.35 -24.05
N TYR A 35 8.97 -23.45 -23.67
CA TYR A 35 10.05 -22.87 -24.47
C TYR A 35 10.29 -23.65 -25.76
N ARG A 36 10.14 -24.99 -25.79
CA ARG A 36 10.22 -25.78 -27.03
C ARG A 36 9.16 -25.32 -28.04
N ASP A 37 7.92 -25.14 -27.60
CA ASP A 37 6.80 -24.74 -28.45
C ASP A 37 6.97 -23.32 -29.00
N ASN A 38 7.72 -22.46 -28.31
CA ASN A 38 7.95 -21.07 -28.70
C ASN A 38 9.37 -20.80 -29.24
N LEU A 39 10.22 -21.81 -29.36
CA LEU A 39 11.65 -21.64 -29.67
C LEU A 39 11.91 -20.93 -31.01
N GLU A 40 11.10 -21.18 -32.01
CA GLU A 40 11.21 -20.55 -33.32
C GLU A 40 10.97 -19.04 -33.25
N VAL A 41 9.91 -18.62 -32.57
CA VAL A 41 9.56 -17.19 -32.37
C VAL A 41 10.60 -16.51 -31.50
N ILE A 42 11.07 -17.17 -30.45
CA ILE A 42 12.14 -16.70 -29.56
C ILE A 42 13.43 -16.48 -30.37
N SER A 43 13.83 -17.49 -31.15
CA SER A 43 15.05 -17.42 -32.00
C SER A 43 14.97 -16.26 -32.98
N LYS A 44 13.86 -16.12 -33.69
CA LYS A 44 13.65 -15.02 -34.65
C LYS A 44 13.80 -13.64 -34.01
N TRP A 45 13.32 -13.46 -32.76
CA TRP A 45 13.45 -12.20 -32.05
C TRP A 45 14.87 -11.98 -31.50
N LEU A 46 15.45 -12.94 -30.82
CA LEU A 46 16.78 -12.81 -30.24
C LEU A 46 17.88 -12.59 -31.29
N CYS A 47 17.69 -13.10 -32.50
CA CYS A 47 18.59 -12.87 -33.64
C CYS A 47 18.29 -11.57 -34.41
N SER A 48 17.32 -10.77 -34.01
CA SER A 48 16.98 -9.52 -34.70
C SER A 48 17.91 -8.36 -34.37
N SER A 49 18.01 -7.41 -35.29
CA SER A 49 18.75 -6.15 -35.04
C SER A 49 18.10 -5.30 -33.98
N GLU A 50 16.77 -5.33 -33.87
CA GLU A 50 16.02 -4.63 -32.83
C GLU A 50 16.34 -5.15 -31.43
N PHE A 51 16.45 -6.47 -31.27
CA PHE A 51 16.90 -7.06 -30.00
C PHE A 51 18.31 -6.63 -29.66
N SER A 52 19.25 -6.71 -30.62
CA SER A 52 20.63 -6.32 -30.41
C SER A 52 20.77 -4.86 -29.97
N GLN A 53 20.06 -3.94 -30.65
CA GLN A 53 20.09 -2.51 -30.30
C GLN A 53 19.44 -2.21 -28.95
N GLY A 54 18.40 -2.96 -28.56
CA GLY A 54 17.64 -2.72 -27.34
C GLY A 54 18.24 -3.37 -26.10
N TYR A 55 18.85 -4.56 -26.24
CA TYR A 55 19.13 -5.44 -25.11
C TYR A 55 20.56 -6.00 -25.04
N ILE A 56 21.42 -5.73 -26.04
CA ILE A 56 22.85 -6.08 -25.96
C ILE A 56 23.65 -4.87 -25.49
N ILE A 57 24.50 -5.07 -24.50
CA ILE A 57 25.38 -4.05 -23.92
C ILE A 57 26.82 -4.38 -24.33
N ALA A 58 27.51 -3.41 -24.95
CA ALA A 58 28.94 -3.50 -25.16
C ALA A 58 29.66 -3.25 -23.83
N ASN A 59 30.49 -4.18 -23.42
CA ASN A 59 31.35 -4.00 -22.25
C ASN A 59 32.59 -3.16 -22.63
N LYS A 60 33.28 -2.64 -21.62
CA LYS A 60 34.56 -1.95 -21.86
C LYS A 60 35.56 -2.90 -22.51
N ILE A 61 36.33 -2.37 -23.44
CA ILE A 61 37.40 -3.13 -24.12
C ILE A 61 38.49 -3.42 -23.09
N GLU A 62 38.69 -4.69 -22.77
CA GLU A 62 39.85 -5.18 -22.03
C GLU A 62 40.70 -6.01 -22.98
N GLN A 63 42.01 -5.75 -23.02
CA GLN A 63 42.99 -6.52 -23.84
C GLN A 63 42.66 -6.62 -25.35
N ASN A 64 42.05 -5.58 -25.95
CA ASN A 64 41.64 -5.51 -27.36
C ASN A 64 40.50 -6.46 -27.77
N GLU A 65 39.81 -7.11 -26.84
CA GLU A 65 38.60 -7.88 -27.12
C GLU A 65 37.36 -7.15 -26.61
N GLN A 66 36.43 -6.86 -27.51
CA GLN A 66 35.14 -6.28 -27.17
C GLN A 66 34.19 -7.41 -26.73
N SER A 67 33.82 -7.42 -25.45
CA SER A 67 32.83 -8.36 -24.94
C SER A 67 31.43 -7.75 -24.89
N TYR A 68 30.40 -8.59 -24.95
CA TYR A 68 29.00 -8.18 -24.97
C TYR A 68 28.23 -8.99 -23.93
N THR A 69 27.25 -8.35 -23.29
CA THR A 69 26.31 -9.01 -22.38
C THR A 69 24.88 -8.68 -22.78
N ILE A 70 23.98 -9.62 -22.58
CA ILE A 70 22.54 -9.40 -22.71
C ILE A 70 22.03 -8.79 -21.40
N LYS A 71 21.19 -7.77 -21.47
CA LYS A 71 20.54 -7.20 -20.28
C LYS A 71 19.81 -8.31 -19.52
N PRO A 72 19.92 -8.34 -18.19
CA PRO A 72 19.15 -9.28 -17.38
C PRO A 72 17.65 -9.16 -17.70
N PHE A 73 16.98 -10.30 -17.75
CA PHE A 73 15.54 -10.38 -18.03
C PHE A 73 15.10 -9.68 -19.33
N ALA A 74 15.96 -9.66 -20.35
CA ALA A 74 15.57 -9.19 -21.68
C ALA A 74 14.38 -10.00 -22.20
N PRO A 75 13.39 -9.37 -22.88
CA PRO A 75 12.22 -10.08 -23.40
C PRO A 75 12.63 -11.14 -24.43
N LEU A 76 12.04 -12.33 -24.30
CA LEU A 76 12.35 -13.48 -25.16
C LEU A 76 11.62 -13.44 -26.49
N THR A 77 10.63 -12.58 -26.66
CA THR A 77 9.97 -12.29 -27.94
C THR A 77 9.70 -10.79 -28.04
N ASN A 78 9.31 -10.31 -29.22
CA ASN A 78 9.14 -8.87 -29.45
C ASN A 78 7.96 -8.28 -28.64
N PRO A 79 8.22 -7.48 -27.60
CA PRO A 79 7.16 -6.97 -26.74
C PRO A 79 6.25 -5.94 -27.42
N SER A 80 6.67 -5.34 -28.54
CA SER A 80 5.86 -4.36 -29.28
C SER A 80 4.76 -4.98 -30.15
N LYS A 81 4.81 -6.30 -30.35
CA LYS A 81 3.85 -7.05 -31.19
C LYS A 81 2.80 -7.82 -30.39
N ILE A 82 2.66 -7.54 -29.10
CA ILE A 82 1.85 -8.32 -28.19
C ILE A 82 0.50 -7.66 -27.99
N GLU A 83 -0.56 -8.44 -28.13
CA GLU A 83 -1.90 -8.13 -27.64
C GLU A 83 -1.97 -8.50 -26.13
N TRP A 84 -1.66 -7.55 -25.29
CA TRP A 84 -1.56 -7.74 -23.83
C TRP A 84 -2.79 -8.39 -23.17
N ARG A 85 -3.97 -8.25 -23.77
CA ARG A 85 -5.22 -8.80 -23.25
C ARG A 85 -5.34 -10.32 -23.44
N GLU A 86 -4.57 -10.87 -24.35
CA GLU A 86 -4.66 -12.28 -24.75
C GLU A 86 -3.59 -13.13 -24.08
N ILE A 87 -2.62 -12.49 -23.41
CA ILE A 87 -1.51 -13.18 -22.79
C ILE A 87 -1.76 -13.32 -21.28
N PRO A 88 -1.80 -14.55 -20.75
CA PRO A 88 -1.92 -14.75 -19.31
C PRO A 88 -0.63 -14.32 -18.59
N ALA A 89 -0.76 -13.86 -17.35
CA ALA A 89 0.35 -13.31 -16.56
C ALA A 89 1.56 -14.26 -16.47
N TRP A 90 1.33 -15.57 -16.37
CA TRP A 90 2.40 -16.57 -16.30
C TRP A 90 3.24 -16.62 -17.58
N ALA A 91 2.62 -16.50 -18.76
CA ALA A 91 3.33 -16.50 -20.04
C ALA A 91 4.08 -15.17 -20.23
N ALA A 92 3.48 -14.04 -19.84
CA ALA A 92 4.15 -12.74 -19.82
C ALA A 92 5.39 -12.76 -18.92
N TRP A 93 5.29 -13.34 -17.75
CA TRP A 93 6.42 -13.55 -16.84
C TRP A 93 7.49 -14.46 -17.43
N ALA A 94 7.09 -15.60 -18.05
CA ALA A 94 8.02 -16.55 -18.65
C ALA A 94 8.81 -15.93 -19.81
N LEU A 95 8.19 -15.04 -20.58
CA LEU A 95 8.79 -14.36 -21.73
C LEU A 95 9.48 -13.03 -21.35
N ASN A 96 9.60 -12.71 -20.09
CA ASN A 96 10.17 -11.46 -19.57
C ASN A 96 9.47 -10.22 -20.14
N TYR A 97 8.17 -10.26 -20.28
CA TYR A 97 7.46 -9.09 -20.75
C TYR A 97 7.38 -8.03 -19.65
N PRO A 98 7.57 -6.76 -20.02
CA PRO A 98 7.29 -5.68 -19.08
C PRO A 98 5.90 -5.85 -18.49
N ILE A 99 5.73 -5.50 -17.22
CA ILE A 99 4.40 -5.45 -16.62
C ILE A 99 3.53 -4.52 -17.47
N LEU A 100 2.26 -4.89 -17.66
CA LEU A 100 1.32 -4.21 -18.58
C LEU A 100 1.54 -2.68 -18.62
N PRO A 101 2.07 -2.09 -19.71
CA PRO A 101 2.58 -0.71 -19.74
C PRO A 101 1.46 0.33 -19.90
N VAL A 102 0.33 0.15 -19.20
CA VAL A 102 -0.85 1.02 -19.25
C VAL A 102 -0.84 2.13 -18.19
N TYR A 103 0.12 2.10 -17.25
CA TYR A 103 0.30 3.15 -16.27
C TYR A 103 1.10 4.33 -16.85
N ASP A 104 0.79 5.51 -16.38
CA ASP A 104 1.35 6.76 -16.90
C ASP A 104 2.64 7.15 -16.17
N PHE A 105 2.73 6.86 -14.85
CA PHE A 105 3.89 7.16 -14.01
C PHE A 105 4.02 6.20 -12.83
N ILE A 106 5.16 6.29 -12.14
CA ILE A 106 5.47 5.48 -10.96
C ILE A 106 5.45 6.38 -9.72
N ILE A 107 4.96 5.84 -8.60
CA ILE A 107 5.11 6.45 -7.27
C ILE A 107 5.89 5.47 -6.41
N TYR A 108 6.94 5.93 -5.77
CA TYR A 108 7.70 5.11 -4.83
C TYR A 108 8.21 5.93 -3.64
N GLY A 109 8.59 5.26 -2.59
CA GLY A 109 9.11 5.87 -1.38
C GLY A 109 9.05 4.97 -0.18
N SER A 110 9.57 5.46 0.92
CA SER A 110 9.60 4.79 2.21
C SER A 110 8.19 4.69 2.84
N HIS A 111 8.04 3.83 3.85
CA HIS A 111 6.79 3.78 4.61
C HIS A 111 6.51 5.09 5.35
N ALA A 112 5.23 5.33 5.65
CA ALA A 112 4.74 6.49 6.42
C ALA A 112 5.05 7.88 5.83
N VAL A 113 5.37 7.95 4.53
CA VAL A 113 5.48 9.20 3.76
C VAL A 113 4.16 9.59 3.07
N GLY A 114 3.02 9.01 3.48
CA GLY A 114 1.69 9.32 2.94
C GLY A 114 1.28 8.52 1.70
N MET A 115 2.10 7.58 1.22
CA MET A 115 1.83 6.80 0.01
C MET A 115 0.54 5.97 0.10
N HIS A 116 0.26 5.36 1.25
CA HIS A 116 -0.90 4.47 1.44
C HIS A 116 -2.18 5.19 1.90
N SER A 117 -2.11 6.44 2.33
CA SER A 117 -3.29 7.17 2.81
C SER A 117 -3.58 8.42 1.98
N MET A 118 -2.60 9.30 1.88
CA MET A 118 -2.74 10.60 1.23
C MET A 118 -2.74 10.47 -0.30
N MET A 119 -1.76 9.77 -0.86
CA MET A 119 -1.64 9.67 -2.31
C MET A 119 -2.86 9.02 -2.98
N PRO A 120 -3.39 7.87 -2.51
CA PRO A 120 -4.59 7.29 -3.11
C PRO A 120 -5.80 8.23 -3.05
N ALA A 121 -5.97 8.92 -1.91
CA ALA A 121 -7.08 9.84 -1.71
C ALA A 121 -7.03 11.03 -2.69
N PHE A 122 -5.90 11.70 -2.76
CA PHE A 122 -5.76 12.90 -3.59
C PHE A 122 -5.65 12.57 -5.08
N LEU A 123 -5.01 11.46 -5.45
CA LEU A 123 -5.02 10.98 -6.84
C LEU A 123 -6.44 10.66 -7.32
N ARG A 124 -7.27 10.05 -6.45
CA ARG A 124 -8.68 9.77 -6.77
C ARG A 124 -9.47 11.06 -7.08
N LEU A 125 -9.25 12.13 -6.30
CA LEU A 125 -9.86 13.44 -6.57
C LEU A 125 -9.43 14.03 -7.93
N CYS A 126 -8.28 13.57 -8.45
CA CYS A 126 -7.75 13.92 -9.76
C CYS A 126 -8.04 12.85 -10.84
N LYS A 127 -9.02 11.97 -10.63
CA LYS A 127 -9.35 10.82 -11.50
C LYS A 127 -8.14 9.97 -11.90
N CYS A 128 -7.14 9.91 -11.06
CA CYS A 128 -5.99 9.04 -11.23
C CYS A 128 -6.13 7.81 -10.32
N TYR A 129 -6.08 6.63 -10.90
CA TYR A 129 -6.20 5.38 -10.16
C TYR A 129 -4.82 4.84 -9.80
N ARG A 130 -4.63 4.53 -8.51
CA ARG A 130 -3.41 3.92 -8.01
C ARG A 130 -3.50 2.39 -8.10
N VAL A 131 -2.53 1.79 -8.74
CA VAL A 131 -2.32 0.33 -8.75
C VAL A 131 -1.13 -0.01 -7.87
N GLU A 132 -1.33 -0.97 -6.99
CA GLU A 132 -0.31 -1.54 -6.11
C GLU A 132 -0.64 -3.03 -5.90
N TYR A 133 0.34 -3.87 -5.62
CA TYR A 133 0.09 -5.26 -5.24
C TYR A 133 -0.58 -5.36 -3.85
N THR A 134 -1.34 -6.43 -3.66
CA THR A 134 -2.04 -6.66 -2.39
C THR A 134 -1.11 -7.17 -1.30
N GLU A 135 -1.47 -6.94 -0.03
CA GLU A 135 -0.76 -7.52 1.10
C GLU A 135 -0.70 -9.06 1.05
N ALA A 136 -1.73 -9.71 0.50
CA ALA A 136 -1.74 -11.15 0.29
C ALA A 136 -0.66 -11.59 -0.71
N ALA A 137 -0.50 -10.88 -1.84
CA ALA A 137 0.56 -11.16 -2.80
C ALA A 137 1.94 -10.91 -2.19
N LYS A 138 2.12 -9.81 -1.46
CA LYS A 138 3.35 -9.48 -0.75
C LYS A 138 3.76 -10.53 0.29
N ALA A 139 2.79 -11.06 1.04
CA ALA A 139 3.02 -12.08 2.06
C ALA A 139 3.59 -13.40 1.50
N THR A 140 3.38 -13.68 0.21
CA THR A 140 3.98 -14.85 -0.45
C THR A 140 5.49 -14.76 -0.58
N LYS A 141 6.06 -13.55 -0.62
CA LYS A 141 7.46 -13.25 -0.98
C LYS A 141 7.88 -13.82 -2.33
N ASP A 142 6.92 -14.13 -3.19
CA ASP A 142 7.11 -14.68 -4.52
C ASP A 142 6.96 -13.56 -5.56
N ALA A 143 8.04 -13.23 -6.24
CA ALA A 143 8.08 -12.16 -7.24
C ALA A 143 7.09 -12.41 -8.40
N TYR A 144 6.85 -13.66 -8.79
CA TYR A 144 5.84 -13.99 -9.80
C TYR A 144 4.42 -13.71 -9.30
N LYS A 145 4.09 -14.08 -8.07
CA LYS A 145 2.76 -13.82 -7.50
C LYS A 145 2.46 -12.33 -7.36
N ILE A 146 3.48 -11.54 -7.08
CA ILE A 146 3.37 -10.08 -7.05
C ILE A 146 3.16 -9.54 -8.47
N TYR A 147 3.94 -10.03 -9.46
CA TYR A 147 3.77 -9.67 -10.86
C TYR A 147 2.36 -10.01 -11.38
N GLU A 148 1.88 -11.23 -11.13
CA GLU A 148 0.54 -11.71 -11.50
C GLU A 148 -0.55 -10.80 -10.93
N ASN A 149 -0.46 -10.48 -9.64
CA ASN A 149 -1.42 -9.61 -8.96
C ASN A 149 -1.41 -8.18 -9.55
N LEU A 150 -0.24 -7.61 -9.80
CA LEU A 150 -0.14 -6.30 -10.46
C LEU A 150 -0.70 -6.34 -11.89
N TYR A 151 -0.42 -7.41 -12.63
CA TYR A 151 -0.88 -7.59 -13.99
C TYR A 151 -2.41 -7.56 -14.08
N GLU A 152 -3.09 -8.32 -13.23
CA GLU A 152 -4.56 -8.35 -13.14
C GLU A 152 -5.14 -6.98 -12.74
N ARG A 153 -4.54 -6.32 -11.76
CA ARG A 153 -4.97 -5.00 -11.29
C ARG A 153 -4.78 -3.92 -12.34
N LEU A 154 -3.73 -4.00 -13.16
CA LEU A 154 -3.51 -3.09 -14.28
C LEU A 154 -4.53 -3.31 -15.40
N ILE A 155 -4.92 -4.57 -15.69
CA ILE A 155 -6.03 -4.86 -16.63
C ILE A 155 -7.33 -4.21 -16.13
N TYR A 156 -7.63 -4.34 -14.84
CA TYR A 156 -8.81 -3.71 -14.24
C TYR A 156 -8.76 -2.18 -14.36
N ALA A 157 -7.64 -1.57 -13.98
CA ALA A 157 -7.44 -0.12 -14.08
C ALA A 157 -7.56 0.38 -15.53
N PHE A 158 -7.05 -0.38 -16.49
CA PHE A 158 -7.17 -0.05 -17.89
C PHE A 158 -8.64 -0.06 -18.38
N ARG A 159 -9.46 -1.01 -17.92
CA ARG A 159 -10.91 -1.02 -18.21
C ARG A 159 -11.60 0.23 -17.64
N LEU A 160 -11.25 0.65 -16.41
CA LEU A 160 -11.76 1.89 -15.82
C LEU A 160 -11.37 3.12 -16.67
N LYS A 161 -10.12 3.16 -17.18
CA LYS A 161 -9.65 4.25 -18.06
C LYS A 161 -10.41 4.25 -19.39
N GLN A 162 -10.66 3.09 -19.99
CA GLN A 162 -11.44 2.96 -21.23
C GLN A 162 -12.91 3.38 -21.06
N SER A 163 -13.50 3.12 -19.88
CA SER A 163 -14.88 3.56 -19.58
C SER A 163 -15.01 5.04 -19.22
N GLY A 164 -13.88 5.78 -19.20
CA GLY A 164 -13.87 7.21 -18.83
C GLY A 164 -14.05 7.49 -17.34
N LYS A 165 -14.04 6.46 -16.48
CA LYS A 165 -14.16 6.64 -15.01
C LYS A 165 -12.89 7.22 -14.40
N ILE A 166 -11.76 6.98 -15.00
CA ILE A 166 -10.45 7.54 -14.64
C ILE A 166 -9.74 8.10 -15.86
N SER A 167 -8.87 9.07 -15.67
CA SER A 167 -8.06 9.68 -16.74
C SER A 167 -6.65 9.11 -16.79
N SER A 168 -6.12 8.62 -15.66
CA SER A 168 -4.72 8.23 -15.53
C SER A 168 -4.55 7.06 -14.55
N ILE A 169 -3.42 6.35 -14.67
CA ILE A 169 -3.05 5.22 -13.82
C ILE A 169 -1.65 5.45 -13.26
N ALA A 170 -1.51 5.41 -11.94
CA ALA A 170 -0.23 5.43 -11.24
C ALA A 170 0.14 4.02 -10.75
N LEU A 171 1.34 3.56 -11.05
CA LEU A 171 1.89 2.34 -10.46
C LEU A 171 2.62 2.69 -9.18
N MET A 172 2.18 2.17 -8.03
CA MET A 172 2.85 2.38 -6.77
C MET A 172 3.74 1.18 -6.40
N VAL A 173 4.99 1.48 -6.07
CA VAL A 173 5.99 0.52 -5.59
C VAL A 173 6.40 0.95 -4.18
N SER A 174 5.89 0.26 -3.18
CA SER A 174 5.95 0.69 -1.77
C SER A 174 6.93 -0.09 -0.91
N ASP A 175 7.52 -1.16 -1.43
CA ASP A 175 8.33 -2.08 -0.63
C ASP A 175 9.60 -2.53 -1.33
N ALA A 176 10.64 -2.70 -0.54
CA ALA A 176 11.84 -3.43 -0.94
C ALA A 176 11.60 -4.94 -0.75
N ILE A 177 11.55 -5.68 -1.84
CA ILE A 177 11.34 -7.13 -1.84
C ILE A 177 12.65 -7.79 -2.24
N ASP A 178 13.27 -8.47 -1.30
CA ASP A 178 14.53 -9.18 -1.55
C ASP A 178 14.32 -10.30 -2.57
N GLY A 179 15.24 -10.43 -3.52
CA GLY A 179 15.18 -11.45 -4.57
C GLY A 179 14.18 -11.17 -5.69
N ALA A 180 13.52 -10.02 -5.70
CA ALA A 180 12.55 -9.64 -6.74
C ALA A 180 13.18 -8.84 -7.90
N ASP A 181 14.46 -9.05 -8.21
CA ASP A 181 15.17 -8.31 -9.27
C ASP A 181 14.46 -8.38 -10.63
N LYS A 182 13.92 -9.54 -10.96
CA LYS A 182 13.13 -9.71 -12.18
C LYS A 182 11.88 -8.85 -12.19
N LEU A 183 11.13 -8.80 -11.08
CA LEU A 183 9.94 -7.96 -10.97
C LEU A 183 10.28 -6.49 -11.25
N TYR A 184 11.32 -5.96 -10.61
CA TYR A 184 11.73 -4.57 -10.81
C TYR A 184 12.24 -4.30 -12.23
N ALA A 185 12.97 -5.24 -12.83
CA ALA A 185 13.45 -5.14 -14.20
C ALA A 185 12.31 -5.14 -15.23
N LEU A 186 11.18 -5.77 -14.92
CA LEU A 186 9.99 -5.81 -15.78
C LEU A 186 9.04 -4.60 -15.59
N ILE A 187 9.33 -3.69 -14.67
CA ILE A 187 8.62 -2.41 -14.57
C ILE A 187 9.20 -1.47 -15.63
N ASP A 188 8.35 -1.06 -16.58
CA ASP A 188 8.77 -0.20 -17.69
C ASP A 188 9.19 1.18 -17.19
N ALA A 189 10.25 1.72 -17.78
CA ALA A 189 10.81 3.01 -17.40
C ALA A 189 9.81 4.15 -17.60
N ARG A 190 9.45 4.85 -16.53
CA ARG A 190 8.54 6.00 -16.53
C ARG A 190 9.12 7.16 -15.72
N LYS A 191 8.48 8.32 -15.84
CA LYS A 191 8.64 9.38 -14.84
C LYS A 191 8.17 8.85 -13.49
N ALA A 192 8.82 9.28 -12.41
CA ALA A 192 8.48 8.83 -11.08
C ALA A 192 8.35 9.99 -10.10
N LEU A 193 7.41 9.83 -9.15
CA LEU A 193 7.29 10.65 -7.96
C LEU A 193 7.90 9.89 -6.79
N ASN A 194 8.92 10.46 -6.18
CA ASN A 194 9.47 10.00 -4.91
C ASN A 194 9.07 10.97 -3.81
N ILE A 195 8.48 10.45 -2.73
CA ILE A 195 8.08 11.26 -1.58
C ILE A 195 8.96 10.88 -0.40
N VAL A 196 9.60 11.88 0.18
CA VAL A 196 10.46 11.74 1.35
C VAL A 196 9.92 12.53 2.54
N ARG A 197 10.41 12.22 3.73
CA ARG A 197 9.94 12.85 4.96
C ARG A 197 11.04 12.78 6.03
N ASP A 198 11.03 13.76 6.96
CA ASP A 198 11.86 13.72 8.17
C ASP A 198 11.79 12.33 8.82
N PRO A 199 12.90 11.60 8.96
CA PRO A 199 12.93 10.23 9.46
C PRO A 199 12.30 10.05 10.84
N ILE A 200 12.41 11.03 11.72
CA ILE A 200 11.79 10.98 13.05
C ILE A 200 10.26 11.06 12.92
N SER A 201 9.77 11.86 11.98
CA SER A 201 8.34 11.90 11.67
C SER A 201 7.84 10.62 10.99
N VAL A 202 8.67 9.93 10.21
CA VAL A 202 8.39 8.58 9.67
C VAL A 202 8.21 7.60 10.83
N LEU A 203 9.19 7.51 11.72
CA LEU A 203 9.15 6.60 12.88
C LEU A 203 7.97 6.88 13.80
N LYS A 204 7.67 8.17 14.06
CA LYS A 204 6.46 8.55 14.81
C LYS A 204 5.19 8.04 14.14
N ALA A 205 5.06 8.21 12.84
CA ALA A 205 3.88 7.77 12.10
C ALA A 205 3.73 6.24 12.14
N LEU A 206 4.83 5.50 12.02
CA LEU A 206 4.84 4.04 12.15
C LEU A 206 4.39 3.60 13.55
N CYS A 207 4.93 4.21 14.61
CA CYS A 207 4.53 3.91 15.97
C CYS A 207 3.04 4.19 16.23
N ASN A 208 2.47 5.21 15.62
CA ASN A 208 1.06 5.56 15.75
C ASN A 208 0.14 4.69 14.89
N THR A 209 0.61 4.21 13.75
CA THR A 209 -0.23 3.52 12.75
C THR A 209 -0.15 2.00 12.87
N MET A 210 1.03 1.48 13.20
CA MET A 210 1.34 0.05 13.06
C MET A 210 1.83 -0.60 14.35
N HIS A 211 1.55 -0.01 15.51
CA HIS A 211 2.18 -0.43 16.76
C HIS A 211 1.90 -1.87 17.21
N SER A 212 0.94 -2.56 16.60
CA SER A 212 0.69 -3.98 16.93
C SER A 212 0.46 -4.89 15.74
N ALA A 213 -0.30 -4.45 14.73
CA ALA A 213 -0.74 -5.33 13.65
C ALA A 213 0.40 -5.86 12.76
N TRP A 214 1.35 -5.00 12.43
CA TRP A 214 2.48 -5.37 11.56
C TRP A 214 3.53 -6.20 12.28
N ASN A 215 3.72 -5.99 13.58
CA ASN A 215 4.66 -6.77 14.37
C ASN A 215 4.38 -8.27 14.31
N ILE A 216 3.11 -8.67 14.20
CA ILE A 216 2.72 -10.08 14.15
C ILE A 216 2.82 -10.65 12.75
N ALA A 217 2.54 -9.89 11.69
CA ALA A 217 2.67 -10.35 10.31
C ALA A 217 4.12 -10.72 9.94
N TYR A 218 5.10 -10.08 10.57
CA TYR A 218 6.52 -10.33 10.34
C TYR A 218 7.18 -11.27 11.37
N LEU A 219 6.46 -11.67 12.40
CA LEU A 219 6.95 -12.68 13.35
C LEU A 219 6.89 -14.08 12.71
N SER A 220 7.83 -14.94 13.08
CA SER A 220 7.73 -16.37 12.75
C SER A 220 6.46 -16.98 13.35
N ALA A 221 5.96 -18.07 12.78
CA ALA A 221 4.76 -18.74 13.28
C ALA A 221 4.84 -19.09 14.78
N SER A 222 6.04 -19.46 15.28
CA SER A 222 6.27 -19.71 16.71
C SER A 222 6.20 -18.45 17.56
N GLN A 223 6.72 -17.32 17.06
CA GLN A 223 6.64 -16.03 17.74
C GLN A 223 5.22 -15.48 17.74
N GLN A 224 4.48 -15.63 16.64
CA GLN A 224 3.06 -15.28 16.55
C GLN A 224 2.24 -16.07 17.59
N LYS A 225 2.48 -17.37 17.70
CA LYS A 225 1.82 -18.24 18.67
C LYS A 225 2.15 -17.82 20.12
N ALA A 226 3.42 -17.62 20.46
CA ALA A 226 3.84 -17.19 21.79
C ALA A 226 3.25 -15.82 22.18
N MET A 227 3.13 -14.89 21.23
CA MET A 227 2.55 -13.57 21.48
C MET A 227 1.03 -13.62 21.65
N LEU A 228 0.34 -14.50 20.91
CA LEU A 228 -1.09 -14.80 21.08
C LEU A 228 -1.36 -15.43 22.47
N GLU A 229 -0.54 -16.38 22.88
CA GLU A 229 -0.63 -17.03 24.20
C GLU A 229 -0.39 -16.04 25.35
N ALA A 230 0.61 -15.16 25.22
CA ALA A 230 0.88 -14.11 26.20
C ALA A 230 -0.27 -13.07 26.29
N ASN A 231 -0.88 -12.70 25.17
CA ASN A 231 -2.02 -11.78 25.17
C ASN A 231 -3.28 -12.42 25.76
N ASN A 232 -3.52 -13.71 25.49
CA ASN A 232 -4.63 -14.46 26.09
C ASN A 232 -4.46 -14.62 27.61
N ALA A 233 -3.24 -14.87 28.08
CA ALA A 233 -2.93 -14.93 29.50
C ALA A 233 -3.13 -13.56 30.20
N ALA A 234 -2.77 -12.46 29.54
CA ALA A 234 -2.94 -11.10 30.05
C ALA A 234 -4.41 -10.64 30.08
N SER A 235 -5.29 -11.24 29.24
CA SER A 235 -6.71 -10.93 29.18
C SER A 235 -7.58 -11.80 30.08
N GLY A 236 -6.98 -12.76 30.83
CA GLY A 236 -7.70 -13.63 31.76
C GLY A 236 -8.63 -14.67 31.09
N LEU A 237 -8.56 -14.83 29.77
CA LEU A 237 -9.27 -15.87 29.04
C LEU A 237 -8.48 -17.17 29.17
N ALA A 238 -9.00 -18.07 30.02
CA ALA A 238 -8.45 -19.41 30.19
C ALA A 238 -8.37 -20.12 28.83
N SER A 239 -7.22 -20.74 28.57
CA SER A 239 -6.96 -21.59 27.42
C SER A 239 -7.84 -22.85 27.43
N GLY A 240 -9.10 -22.71 27.05
CA GLY A 240 -9.90 -23.81 26.57
C GLY A 240 -9.41 -24.14 25.16
N SER A 241 -9.14 -25.42 24.94
CA SER A 241 -8.63 -25.98 23.67
C SER A 241 -9.40 -25.43 22.47
N ALA A 242 -8.88 -24.38 21.87
CA ALA A 242 -9.37 -23.85 20.60
C ALA A 242 -8.78 -24.70 19.47
N GLN A 243 -9.23 -25.94 19.37
CA GLN A 243 -9.20 -26.68 18.13
C GLN A 243 -10.32 -26.14 17.24
N ASP A 244 -9.94 -25.50 16.16
CA ASP A 244 -10.57 -25.43 14.84
C ASP A 244 -12.03 -24.97 14.68
N THR A 245 -12.63 -24.24 15.60
CA THR A 245 -13.96 -23.67 15.38
C THR A 245 -14.05 -22.15 15.53
N CYS A 246 -12.95 -21.45 15.54
CA CYS A 246 -12.98 -20.02 15.30
C CYS A 246 -13.33 -19.82 13.82
N GLN A 247 -14.62 -19.83 13.48
CA GLN A 247 -15.10 -19.21 12.26
C GLN A 247 -14.59 -17.78 12.32
N LYS A 248 -13.52 -17.51 11.53
CA LYS A 248 -13.07 -16.16 11.29
C LYS A 248 -14.31 -15.34 11.01
N PRO A 249 -14.58 -14.23 11.74
CA PRO A 249 -15.69 -13.35 11.40
C PRO A 249 -15.57 -13.12 9.92
N ASP A 250 -16.67 -13.27 9.19
CA ASP A 250 -16.68 -13.41 7.72
C ASP A 250 -15.82 -12.31 7.09
N LEU A 251 -14.56 -12.64 6.79
CA LEU A 251 -13.62 -11.73 6.11
C LEU A 251 -14.18 -11.31 4.75
N ASN A 252 -15.22 -11.98 4.25
CA ASN A 252 -16.00 -11.54 3.11
C ASN A 252 -16.75 -10.22 3.38
N LEU A 253 -17.03 -9.86 4.63
CA LEU A 253 -17.49 -8.51 4.95
C LEU A 253 -16.40 -7.46 4.66
N LEU A 254 -15.13 -7.80 4.89
CA LEU A 254 -13.98 -6.97 4.56
C LEU A 254 -13.62 -7.07 3.07
N SER A 255 -13.73 -8.24 2.45
CA SER A 255 -13.47 -8.47 1.03
C SER A 255 -14.52 -7.84 0.10
N ASN A 256 -15.71 -7.55 0.62
CA ASN A 256 -16.79 -6.86 -0.09
C ASN A 256 -16.70 -5.32 -0.01
N GLY A 257 -15.55 -4.75 0.31
CA GLY A 257 -15.28 -3.32 0.21
C GLY A 257 -15.62 -2.47 1.43
N GLY A 258 -16.06 -3.07 2.54
CA GLY A 258 -16.31 -2.36 3.81
C GLY A 258 -15.37 -2.82 4.91
N ARG A 259 -14.75 -1.89 5.64
CA ARG A 259 -13.95 -2.25 6.83
C ARG A 259 -14.82 -2.60 8.02
N TYR A 260 -16.03 -2.06 8.09
CA TYR A 260 -16.95 -2.22 9.19
C TYR A 260 -18.37 -2.39 8.67
N ALA A 261 -19.17 -3.21 9.36
CA ALA A 261 -20.57 -3.42 9.05
C ALA A 261 -21.44 -2.90 10.20
N LEU A 262 -22.41 -2.07 9.87
CA LEU A 262 -23.43 -1.55 10.78
C LEU A 262 -24.80 -2.09 10.38
N SER A 263 -25.65 -2.37 11.35
CA SER A 263 -27.05 -2.72 11.10
C SER A 263 -27.98 -1.67 11.70
N PHE A 264 -29.07 -1.36 11.02
CA PHE A 264 -30.11 -0.46 11.51
C PHE A 264 -30.73 -0.88 12.85
N GLU A 265 -30.57 -2.13 13.21
CA GLU A 265 -31.11 -2.68 14.44
C GLU A 265 -30.23 -2.37 15.66
N ILE A 266 -29.05 -1.76 15.46
CA ILE A 266 -28.10 -1.41 16.53
C ILE A 266 -27.88 0.09 16.52
N ASP A 267 -27.90 0.70 17.71
CA ASP A 267 -27.51 2.11 17.86
C ASP A 267 -26.09 2.30 17.28
N PRO A 268 -25.86 3.28 16.39
CA PRO A 268 -24.54 3.52 15.79
C PRO A 268 -23.43 3.66 16.82
N LYS A 269 -23.70 4.23 17.99
CA LYS A 269 -22.75 4.37 19.08
C LYS A 269 -22.31 3.03 19.66
N ASP A 270 -23.26 2.11 19.88
CA ASP A 270 -22.98 0.80 20.40
C ASP A 270 -22.35 -0.07 19.30
N ALA A 271 -22.83 -0.01 18.06
CA ALA A 271 -22.22 -0.70 16.92
C ALA A 271 -20.75 -0.30 16.70
N ILE A 272 -20.40 0.96 16.85
CA ILE A 272 -19.00 1.41 16.71
C ILE A 272 -18.14 0.88 17.87
N LYS A 273 -18.63 0.88 19.10
CA LYS A 273 -17.93 0.26 20.24
C LYS A 273 -17.72 -1.23 20.01
N ASP A 274 -18.71 -1.90 19.45
CA ASP A 274 -18.68 -3.35 19.24
C ASP A 274 -17.87 -3.73 18.02
N ILE A 275 -17.88 -2.92 16.96
CA ILE A 275 -16.92 -3.03 15.87
C ILE A 275 -15.50 -2.91 16.39
N LEU A 276 -15.24 -1.96 17.27
CA LEU A 276 -13.96 -1.81 17.94
C LEU A 276 -13.67 -3.01 18.86
N TYR A 277 -14.67 -3.60 19.48
CA TYR A 277 -14.54 -4.77 20.34
C TYR A 277 -14.43 -6.07 19.53
N ALA A 278 -15.28 -6.33 18.55
CA ALA A 278 -15.23 -7.53 17.69
C ALA A 278 -13.98 -7.55 16.80
N ALA A 279 -13.61 -6.40 16.26
CA ALA A 279 -12.29 -6.25 15.67
C ALA A 279 -11.19 -6.65 16.65
N ASN A 280 -11.38 -6.53 17.95
CA ASN A 280 -10.45 -6.86 19.00
C ASN A 280 -10.27 -8.36 19.32
N ALA A 281 -11.28 -9.18 19.12
CA ALA A 281 -11.18 -10.59 19.46
C ALA A 281 -10.38 -11.39 18.43
N ASN A 282 -10.37 -10.94 17.16
CA ASN A 282 -9.83 -11.72 16.06
C ASN A 282 -8.96 -10.95 15.06
N ASN A 283 -8.67 -9.67 15.27
CA ASN A 283 -7.93 -8.88 14.30
C ASN A 283 -6.90 -7.96 14.95
N LEU A 284 -5.67 -8.05 14.48
CA LEU A 284 -4.51 -7.25 14.90
C LEU A 284 -4.73 -5.74 14.78
N LEU A 285 -5.61 -5.32 13.87
CA LEU A 285 -6.03 -3.92 13.74
C LEU A 285 -6.73 -3.40 15.01
N SER A 286 -7.33 -4.25 15.79
CA SER A 286 -8.11 -3.91 16.97
C SER A 286 -7.27 -3.55 18.19
N GLN A 287 -6.12 -4.12 18.35
CA GLN A 287 -5.18 -3.68 19.39
C GLN A 287 -4.74 -2.24 19.18
N ARG A 288 -4.78 -1.74 17.93
CA ARG A 288 -4.54 -0.35 17.58
C ARG A 288 -5.46 0.62 18.31
N PHE A 289 -6.69 0.23 18.58
CA PHE A 289 -7.69 1.09 19.22
C PHE A 289 -7.75 0.96 20.74
N LYS A 290 -7.21 -0.11 21.30
CA LYS A 290 -7.20 -0.35 22.78
C LYS A 290 -5.95 0.13 23.47
N THR A 291 -4.80 0.04 22.82
CA THR A 291 -3.52 0.35 23.44
C THR A 291 -3.02 1.72 23.01
N LYS A 292 -2.57 2.51 23.97
CA LYS A 292 -1.86 3.76 23.69
C LYS A 292 -0.62 3.44 22.85
N PRO A 293 -0.37 4.14 21.73
CA PRO A 293 0.87 4.01 20.98
C PRO A 293 2.08 4.12 21.89
N ASN A 294 3.09 3.29 21.67
CA ASN A 294 4.24 3.20 22.56
C ASN A 294 5.54 3.31 21.76
N ALA A 295 6.46 4.14 22.21
CA ALA A 295 7.76 4.29 21.58
C ALA A 295 8.62 3.00 21.62
N ARG A 296 8.28 1.98 22.43
CA ARG A 296 8.93 0.66 22.40
C ARG A 296 8.78 -0.06 21.07
N SER A 297 7.75 0.25 20.29
CA SER A 297 7.63 -0.27 18.91
C SER A 297 8.76 0.20 17.98
N LEU A 298 9.51 1.24 18.35
CA LEU A 298 10.74 1.62 17.67
C LEU A 298 11.78 0.50 17.65
N ASP A 299 11.89 -0.28 18.71
CA ASP A 299 12.87 -1.35 18.80
C ASP A 299 12.70 -2.36 17.67
N PHE A 300 11.43 -2.64 17.30
CA PHE A 300 11.11 -3.47 16.16
C PHE A 300 11.54 -2.83 14.84
N TRP A 301 11.19 -1.57 14.60
CA TRP A 301 11.51 -0.88 13.35
C TRP A 301 13.01 -0.70 13.14
N LEU A 302 13.75 -0.44 14.22
CA LEU A 302 15.21 -0.31 14.17
C LEU A 302 15.91 -1.64 13.89
N GLN A 303 15.32 -2.77 14.28
CA GLN A 303 15.83 -4.10 13.97
C GLN A 303 15.46 -4.56 12.55
N ASN A 304 14.48 -3.91 11.89
CA ASN A 304 14.01 -4.26 10.55
C ASN A 304 14.07 -3.03 9.60
N PRO A 305 15.26 -2.46 9.38
CA PRO A 305 15.43 -1.21 8.63
C PRO A 305 14.89 -1.28 7.20
N HIS A 306 15.02 -2.44 6.55
CA HIS A 306 14.54 -2.65 5.17
C HIS A 306 13.02 -2.54 5.02
N GLN A 307 12.29 -2.54 6.14
CA GLN A 307 10.83 -2.40 6.16
C GLN A 307 10.38 -0.95 6.36
N VAL A 308 11.31 -0.03 6.54
CA VAL A 308 11.01 1.37 6.85
C VAL A 308 11.43 2.29 5.72
N PHE A 309 12.69 2.20 5.28
CA PHE A 309 13.29 3.10 4.31
C PHE A 309 13.70 2.31 3.06
N HIS A 310 13.12 2.68 1.91
CA HIS A 310 13.28 1.95 0.65
C HIS A 310 13.79 2.81 -0.49
N ASP A 311 13.93 4.12 -0.28
CA ASP A 311 14.17 5.09 -1.36
C ASP A 311 15.41 4.73 -2.20
N ASP A 312 16.54 4.49 -1.56
CA ASP A 312 17.79 4.15 -2.25
C ASP A 312 17.70 2.80 -2.95
N PHE A 313 17.09 1.80 -2.29
CA PHE A 313 16.91 0.48 -2.89
C PHE A 313 16.05 0.56 -4.15
N LEU A 314 14.89 1.20 -4.07
CA LEU A 314 13.97 1.30 -5.19
C LEU A 314 14.53 2.17 -6.31
N SER A 315 15.21 3.27 -5.98
CA SER A 315 15.89 4.13 -6.95
C SER A 315 16.98 3.38 -7.73
N ALA A 316 17.65 2.41 -7.11
CA ALA A 316 18.68 1.59 -7.75
C ALA A 316 18.10 0.44 -8.61
N LYS A 317 16.91 -0.08 -8.26
CA LYS A 317 16.30 -1.23 -8.94
C LYS A 317 15.35 -0.85 -10.08
N LEU A 318 14.66 0.29 -9.95
CA LEU A 318 13.69 0.75 -10.96
C LEU A 318 14.40 1.48 -12.10
N ALA A 319 14.02 1.18 -13.33
CA ALA A 319 14.47 1.91 -14.51
C ALA A 319 13.69 3.22 -14.65
N LEU A 320 14.13 4.28 -13.96
CA LEU A 320 13.43 5.57 -13.92
C LEU A 320 13.94 6.52 -15.01
N LYS A 321 13.02 7.18 -15.73
CA LYS A 321 13.39 8.20 -16.74
C LYS A 321 13.72 9.55 -16.12
N GLU A 322 12.89 9.96 -15.15
CA GLU A 322 12.98 11.23 -14.45
C GLU A 322 12.33 11.06 -13.08
N VAL A 323 12.93 11.63 -12.06
CA VAL A 323 12.41 11.56 -10.68
C VAL A 323 12.06 12.96 -10.19
N VAL A 324 10.78 13.15 -9.86
CA VAL A 324 10.30 14.33 -9.12
C VAL A 324 10.38 13.98 -7.64
N LEU A 325 11.36 14.55 -6.94
CA LEU A 325 11.59 14.32 -5.51
C LEU A 325 10.94 15.44 -4.70
N LEU A 326 9.98 15.09 -3.84
CA LEU A 326 9.25 16.02 -2.97
C LEU A 326 9.32 15.62 -1.51
N ASP A 327 9.47 16.60 -0.63
CA ASP A 327 9.25 16.40 0.80
C ASP A 327 7.74 16.35 1.14
N MET A 328 7.39 15.57 2.14
CA MET A 328 6.00 15.44 2.63
C MET A 328 5.36 16.79 3.01
N SER A 329 6.14 17.81 3.37
CA SER A 329 5.64 19.16 3.66
C SER A 329 4.98 19.84 2.44
N ALA A 330 5.33 19.42 1.22
CA ALA A 330 4.66 19.89 0.00
C ALA A 330 3.17 19.50 -0.02
N PHE A 331 2.78 18.50 0.75
CA PHE A 331 1.41 18.00 0.87
C PHE A 331 0.73 18.45 2.18
N SER A 332 1.24 19.50 2.82
CA SER A 332 0.57 20.12 3.96
C SER A 332 -0.80 20.69 3.55
N ALA A 333 -1.70 20.90 4.53
CA ALA A 333 -3.06 21.42 4.31
C ALA A 333 -3.10 22.70 3.44
N GLN A 334 -2.09 23.55 3.55
CA GLN A 334 -2.00 24.81 2.82
C GLN A 334 -1.45 24.65 1.39
N ARG A 335 -0.73 23.57 1.09
CA ARG A 335 0.07 23.40 -0.14
C ARG A 335 -0.42 22.26 -1.03
N ALA A 336 -1.12 21.27 -0.47
CA ALA A 336 -1.45 20.03 -1.16
C ALA A 336 -2.21 20.26 -2.47
N PHE A 337 -3.20 21.16 -2.48
CA PHE A 337 -3.99 21.47 -3.68
C PHE A 337 -3.10 21.98 -4.83
N ASP A 338 -2.26 22.99 -4.56
CA ASP A 338 -1.37 23.59 -5.57
C ASP A 338 -0.27 22.62 -5.98
N THR A 339 0.21 21.79 -5.05
CA THR A 339 1.16 20.71 -5.35
C THR A 339 0.54 19.71 -6.34
N PHE A 340 -0.69 19.24 -6.10
CA PHE A 340 -1.36 18.32 -7.03
C PHE A 340 -1.67 18.98 -8.38
N LYS A 341 -2.00 20.26 -8.41
CA LYS A 341 -2.14 21.03 -9.65
C LYS A 341 -0.84 21.07 -10.45
N THR A 342 0.30 21.25 -9.78
CA THR A 342 1.62 21.19 -10.42
C THR A 342 1.96 19.78 -10.91
N LEU A 343 1.72 18.76 -10.07
CA LEU A 343 1.98 17.37 -10.41
C LEU A 343 1.13 16.89 -11.59
N SER A 344 -0.11 17.37 -11.72
CA SER A 344 -0.96 17.03 -12.86
C SER A 344 -0.36 17.47 -14.20
N GLY A 345 0.28 18.64 -14.24
CA GLY A 345 1.02 19.11 -15.42
C GLY A 345 2.28 18.28 -15.73
N ILE A 346 2.93 17.73 -14.70
CA ILE A 346 4.16 16.92 -14.88
C ILE A 346 3.82 15.48 -15.32
N PHE A 347 2.78 14.87 -14.71
CA PHE A 347 2.46 13.46 -14.87
C PHE A 347 1.28 13.19 -15.80
N GLY A 348 0.53 14.21 -16.21
CA GLY A 348 -0.54 14.10 -17.19
C GLY A 348 -1.87 13.58 -16.65
N PHE A 349 -2.09 13.56 -15.33
CA PHE A 349 -3.40 13.27 -14.77
C PHE A 349 -4.29 14.53 -14.70
N GLU A 350 -5.59 14.38 -14.47
CA GLU A 350 -6.54 15.50 -14.40
C GLU A 350 -6.21 16.41 -13.20
N ALA A 351 -6.18 17.70 -13.43
CA ALA A 351 -5.94 18.66 -12.36
C ALA A 351 -7.04 18.60 -11.29
N PRO A 352 -6.72 18.86 -10.01
CA PRO A 352 -7.71 18.85 -8.96
C PRO A 352 -8.78 19.92 -9.21
N ASN A 353 -10.04 19.58 -8.93
CA ASN A 353 -11.15 20.51 -9.09
C ASN A 353 -11.16 21.53 -7.94
N GLU A 354 -11.39 22.81 -8.24
CA GLU A 354 -11.48 23.87 -7.22
C GLU A 354 -12.58 23.61 -6.17
N ARG A 355 -13.65 22.87 -6.54
CA ARG A 355 -14.71 22.45 -5.61
C ARG A 355 -14.23 21.51 -4.52
N ASP A 356 -13.14 20.75 -4.80
CA ASP A 356 -12.58 19.78 -3.88
C ASP A 356 -11.38 20.34 -3.09
N LYS A 357 -11.06 21.64 -3.24
CA LYS A 357 -9.91 22.30 -2.62
C LYS A 357 -9.85 22.09 -1.10
N GLU A 358 -10.99 22.17 -0.42
CA GLU A 358 -11.08 21.95 1.02
C GLU A 358 -10.64 20.53 1.41
N LEU A 359 -10.95 19.52 0.58
CA LEU A 359 -10.58 18.12 0.83
C LEU A 359 -9.06 17.91 0.85
N PHE A 360 -8.29 18.69 0.09
CA PHE A 360 -6.83 18.65 0.10
C PHE A 360 -6.23 19.20 1.40
N SER A 361 -6.98 19.95 2.18
CA SER A 361 -6.54 20.43 3.50
C SER A 361 -6.78 19.43 4.63
N MET A 362 -7.55 18.37 4.36
CA MET A 362 -7.93 17.38 5.37
C MET A 362 -6.85 16.31 5.56
N ARG A 363 -6.77 15.79 6.77
CA ARG A 363 -5.85 14.69 7.10
C ARG A 363 -6.45 13.33 6.72
N THR A 364 -6.04 12.78 5.59
CA THR A 364 -6.57 11.54 5.02
C THR A 364 -6.48 10.33 5.95
N SER A 365 -5.42 10.23 6.77
CA SER A 365 -5.24 9.11 7.71
C SER A 365 -6.35 9.00 8.76
N ASP A 366 -7.04 10.09 9.07
CA ASP A 366 -8.13 10.09 10.04
C ASP A 366 -9.35 9.30 9.52
N TYR A 367 -9.57 9.38 8.21
CA TYR A 367 -10.70 8.72 7.55
C TYR A 367 -10.40 7.27 7.15
N ASN A 368 -9.18 6.98 6.70
CA ASN A 368 -8.81 5.64 6.22
C ASN A 368 -8.89 4.55 7.29
N SER A 369 -8.92 4.91 8.57
CA SER A 369 -9.02 3.93 9.66
C SER A 369 -10.41 3.33 9.82
N PHE A 370 -11.46 4.07 9.46
CA PHE A 370 -12.85 3.71 9.70
C PHE A 370 -13.65 3.46 8.43
N TYR A 371 -13.33 4.14 7.34
CA TYR A 371 -14.08 4.07 6.09
C TYR A 371 -13.43 3.15 5.07
N PRO A 372 -14.19 2.48 4.20
CA PRO A 372 -15.66 2.53 4.11
C PRO A 372 -16.36 1.74 5.22
N VAL A 373 -17.57 2.18 5.57
CA VAL A 373 -18.49 1.47 6.45
C VAL A 373 -19.63 0.89 5.61
N VAL A 374 -19.98 -0.37 5.82
CA VAL A 374 -21.16 -0.99 5.21
C VAL A 374 -22.34 -0.89 6.17
N ILE A 375 -23.44 -0.29 5.70
CA ILE A 375 -24.68 -0.17 6.45
C ILE A 375 -25.70 -1.14 5.83
N TYR A 376 -26.27 -2.03 6.65
CA TYR A 376 -27.39 -2.87 6.26
C TYR A 376 -28.70 -2.19 6.71
N ALA A 377 -29.38 -1.56 5.75
CA ALA A 377 -30.61 -0.80 5.99
C ALA A 377 -31.84 -1.66 5.72
N ASN A 378 -32.80 -1.68 6.65
CA ASN A 378 -34.05 -2.42 6.52
C ASN A 378 -35.27 -1.51 6.81
N GLU A 379 -36.32 -1.63 6.01
CA GLU A 379 -37.56 -0.85 6.16
C GLU A 379 -38.34 -1.21 7.43
N SER A 380 -38.24 -2.47 7.89
CA SER A 380 -39.04 -3.04 8.98
C SER A 380 -38.38 -2.98 10.36
N SER A 381 -37.15 -2.45 10.48
CA SER A 381 -36.44 -2.49 11.76
C SER A 381 -36.95 -1.46 12.76
N GLU A 382 -37.44 -1.94 13.90
CA GLU A 382 -37.65 -1.12 15.10
C GLU A 382 -36.31 -0.96 15.83
N LEU A 383 -35.77 0.23 15.81
CA LEU A 383 -34.46 0.61 16.40
C LEU A 383 -34.30 0.29 17.91
N TYR A 384 -35.34 -0.14 18.60
CA TYR A 384 -35.37 -0.14 20.06
C TYR A 384 -35.39 -1.51 20.75
N SER A 385 -35.62 -2.61 20.03
CA SER A 385 -35.80 -3.92 20.70
C SER A 385 -34.50 -4.68 21.01
N ILE A 386 -33.37 -4.27 20.44
CA ILE A 386 -32.15 -5.09 20.40
C ILE A 386 -31.15 -4.76 21.51
N LYS A 387 -31.14 -3.57 22.05
CA LYS A 387 -30.23 -3.23 23.16
C LYS A 387 -30.29 -4.22 24.33
N LYS A 388 -31.47 -4.81 24.61
CA LYS A 388 -31.63 -5.86 25.60
C LYS A 388 -31.18 -7.24 25.12
N ALA A 389 -31.28 -7.50 23.83
CA ALA A 389 -30.87 -8.80 23.26
C ALA A 389 -29.33 -8.85 23.04
N TYR A 390 -28.72 -7.70 22.76
CA TYR A 390 -27.31 -7.59 22.44
C TYR A 390 -26.39 -7.99 23.62
N ASP A 391 -26.69 -7.53 24.81
CA ASP A 391 -25.94 -7.89 26.03
C ASP A 391 -26.05 -9.40 26.39
N SER A 392 -26.94 -10.13 25.70
CA SER A 392 -27.21 -11.54 25.94
C SER A 392 -26.84 -12.49 24.78
N LEU A 393 -26.42 -11.98 23.61
CA LEU A 393 -26.07 -12.80 22.47
C LEU A 393 -24.64 -13.34 22.60
N ASN A 394 -24.46 -14.65 22.37
CA ASN A 394 -23.15 -15.23 22.19
C ASN A 394 -22.65 -15.04 20.74
N ASP A 395 -21.40 -15.41 20.45
CA ASP A 395 -20.78 -15.21 19.15
C ASP A 395 -21.53 -15.88 17.99
N GLU A 396 -22.16 -17.04 18.23
CA GLU A 396 -22.92 -17.77 17.22
C GLU A 396 -24.28 -17.09 16.94
N GLN A 397 -24.96 -16.62 17.97
CA GLN A 397 -26.20 -15.83 17.85
C GLN A 397 -25.94 -14.50 17.14
N TRP A 398 -24.80 -13.88 17.41
CA TRP A 398 -24.37 -12.66 16.75
C TRP A 398 -24.07 -12.87 15.26
N ALA A 399 -23.37 -13.97 14.92
CA ALA A 399 -23.11 -14.35 13.52
C ALA A 399 -24.41 -14.61 12.76
N GLN A 400 -25.37 -15.32 13.38
CA GLN A 400 -26.68 -15.56 12.80
C GLN A 400 -27.49 -14.28 12.61
N TYR A 401 -27.40 -13.35 13.55
CA TYR A 401 -28.06 -12.05 13.47
C TYR A 401 -27.51 -11.22 12.28
N LEU A 402 -26.19 -11.12 12.15
CA LEU A 402 -25.55 -10.44 11.01
C LEU A 402 -25.91 -11.11 9.68
N ALA A 403 -25.98 -12.44 9.64
CA ALA A 403 -26.41 -13.17 8.44
C ALA A 403 -27.87 -12.83 8.04
N ASN A 404 -28.76 -12.71 9.01
CA ASN A 404 -30.16 -12.30 8.78
C ASN A 404 -30.28 -10.83 8.32
N ALA A 405 -29.53 -9.93 8.94
CA ALA A 405 -29.47 -8.52 8.53
C ALA A 405 -28.93 -8.38 7.10
N LYS A 406 -27.90 -9.15 6.76
CA LYS A 406 -27.32 -9.23 5.42
C LYS A 406 -28.31 -9.76 4.37
N ALA A 407 -29.13 -10.76 4.73
CA ALA A 407 -30.10 -11.38 3.83
C ALA A 407 -31.31 -10.48 3.53
N LYS A 408 -31.69 -9.59 4.44
CA LYS A 408 -32.93 -8.78 4.36
C LYS A 408 -32.67 -7.30 4.11
N GLY A 409 -31.46 -6.81 4.40
CA GLY A 409 -31.13 -5.39 4.32
C GLY A 409 -30.59 -4.96 2.96
N VAL A 410 -30.83 -3.68 2.62
CA VAL A 410 -30.12 -3.02 1.53
C VAL A 410 -28.70 -2.76 1.98
N ARG A 411 -27.74 -3.12 1.18
CA ARG A 411 -26.32 -2.87 1.45
C ARG A 411 -25.90 -1.50 0.93
N VAL A 412 -25.55 -0.62 1.85
CA VAL A 412 -25.14 0.76 1.56
C VAL A 412 -23.71 0.97 2.05
N PHE A 413 -22.87 1.58 1.23
CA PHE A 413 -21.50 1.90 1.56
C PHE A 413 -21.39 3.39 1.89
N LEU A 414 -21.13 3.70 3.16
CA LEU A 414 -20.72 5.04 3.57
C LEU A 414 -19.20 5.10 3.48
N ARG A 415 -18.69 5.92 2.59
CA ARG A 415 -17.26 6.14 2.44
C ARG A 415 -16.94 7.63 2.41
N THR A 416 -15.65 7.95 2.46
CA THR A 416 -15.19 9.32 2.23
C THR A 416 -14.50 9.42 0.88
N LYS A 417 -14.55 10.58 0.26
CA LYS A 417 -13.73 10.88 -0.94
C LYS A 417 -12.23 10.73 -0.67
N LEU A 418 -11.84 10.76 0.61
CA LEU A 418 -10.47 10.62 1.08
C LEU A 418 -10.12 9.19 1.50
N SER A 419 -11.06 8.25 1.48
CA SER A 419 -10.76 6.86 1.82
C SER A 419 -10.20 6.12 0.62
N GLU A 420 -9.31 5.18 0.91
CA GLU A 420 -8.81 4.22 -0.06
C GLU A 420 -9.91 3.18 -0.34
N SER A 421 -10.79 3.45 -1.28
CA SER A 421 -11.82 2.51 -1.71
C SER A 421 -11.58 2.05 -3.13
N THR A 422 -11.73 0.76 -3.38
CA THR A 422 -11.68 0.21 -4.71
C THR A 422 -12.91 0.71 -5.48
N LEU A 423 -12.71 1.32 -6.63
CA LEU A 423 -13.78 1.66 -7.54
C LEU A 423 -14.36 0.37 -8.15
N SER A 424 -15.69 0.29 -8.22
CA SER A 424 -16.41 -0.77 -8.92
C SER A 424 -17.10 -0.17 -10.14
N GLU A 425 -17.23 -0.96 -11.18
CA GLU A 425 -18.01 -0.57 -12.36
C GLU A 425 -19.52 -0.50 -12.06
N TYR A 426 -19.96 -1.13 -10.97
CA TYR A 426 -21.38 -1.20 -10.57
C TYR A 426 -21.76 -0.14 -9.49
N GLU A 427 -20.87 0.80 -9.16
CA GLU A 427 -21.16 1.80 -8.15
C GLU A 427 -22.16 2.85 -8.64
N ILE A 428 -23.21 3.06 -7.85
CA ILE A 428 -24.19 4.13 -8.04
C ILE A 428 -24.06 5.11 -6.87
N ASP A 429 -23.72 6.36 -7.17
CA ASP A 429 -23.60 7.42 -6.17
C ASP A 429 -24.96 7.99 -5.81
N ALA A 430 -25.40 7.71 -4.58
CA ALA A 430 -26.65 8.21 -4.02
C ALA A 430 -26.48 9.48 -3.15
N SER A 431 -25.27 10.01 -3.01
CA SER A 431 -24.93 11.09 -2.08
C SER A 431 -25.81 12.34 -2.22
N LYS A 432 -26.17 12.69 -3.47
CA LYS A 432 -27.01 13.87 -3.76
C LYS A 432 -28.44 13.80 -3.19
N HIS A 433 -28.89 12.60 -2.81
CA HIS A 433 -30.22 12.37 -2.24
C HIS A 433 -30.22 12.47 -0.72
N PHE A 434 -29.07 12.66 -0.09
CA PHE A 434 -28.89 12.72 1.34
C PHE A 434 -28.18 14.02 1.74
N ASP A 435 -28.46 14.50 2.94
CA ASP A 435 -27.75 15.64 3.53
C ASP A 435 -26.45 15.14 4.16
N LEU A 436 -25.37 15.20 3.38
CA LEU A 436 -24.04 14.70 3.78
C LEU A 436 -23.02 15.83 3.66
N PRO A 437 -22.08 15.94 4.62
CA PRO A 437 -20.90 16.79 4.42
C PRO A 437 -20.14 16.38 3.15
N SER A 438 -19.55 17.34 2.47
CA SER A 438 -18.94 17.20 1.13
C SER A 438 -17.85 16.11 1.02
N VAL A 439 -17.27 15.74 2.15
CA VAL A 439 -16.24 14.69 2.23
C VAL A 439 -16.82 13.27 2.13
N TYR A 440 -18.11 13.07 2.40
CA TYR A 440 -18.73 11.75 2.41
C TYR A 440 -19.42 11.42 1.08
N GLU A 441 -19.45 10.13 0.78
CA GLU A 441 -20.16 9.52 -0.34
C GLU A 441 -21.01 8.36 0.16
N LEU A 442 -22.20 8.21 -0.42
CA LEU A 442 -23.10 7.10 -0.17
C LEU A 442 -23.28 6.30 -1.45
N ILE A 443 -22.82 5.06 -1.45
CA ILE A 443 -22.75 4.21 -2.63
C ILE A 443 -23.61 2.97 -2.44
N VAL A 444 -24.31 2.59 -3.51
CA VAL A 444 -25.01 1.30 -3.64
C VAL A 444 -24.54 0.59 -4.91
N LEU A 445 -24.83 -0.72 -5.04
CA LEU A 445 -24.33 -1.53 -6.15
C LEU A 445 -25.44 -2.00 -7.11
N SER A 446 -26.69 -1.59 -6.89
CA SER A 446 -27.80 -1.90 -7.80
C SER A 446 -28.83 -0.78 -7.86
N GLU A 447 -29.55 -0.69 -8.97
CA GLU A 447 -30.67 0.25 -9.15
C GLU A 447 -31.82 -0.03 -8.19
N ASP A 448 -32.04 -1.29 -7.82
CA ASP A 448 -33.08 -1.66 -6.86
C ASP A 448 -32.72 -1.19 -5.45
N ASP A 449 -31.47 -1.33 -5.04
CA ASP A 449 -30.98 -0.77 -3.78
C ASP A 449 -31.09 0.75 -3.78
N PHE A 450 -30.76 1.42 -4.89
CA PHE A 450 -30.88 2.86 -5.02
C PHE A 450 -32.36 3.32 -4.83
N LYS A 451 -33.30 2.65 -5.50
CA LYS A 451 -34.74 2.97 -5.35
C LYS A 451 -35.21 2.77 -3.91
N ARG A 452 -34.76 1.69 -3.27
CA ARG A 452 -35.14 1.39 -1.88
C ARG A 452 -34.62 2.43 -0.90
N ILE A 453 -33.32 2.80 -0.96
CA ILE A 453 -32.74 3.78 -0.02
C ILE A 453 -33.27 5.19 -0.23
N THR A 454 -33.72 5.52 -1.45
CA THR A 454 -34.34 6.84 -1.75
C THR A 454 -35.84 6.86 -1.53
N SER A 455 -36.46 5.73 -1.12
CA SER A 455 -37.90 5.65 -0.85
C SER A 455 -38.30 6.50 0.36
N PRO A 456 -39.54 7.04 0.38
CA PRO A 456 -40.03 7.82 1.51
C PRO A 456 -40.00 7.06 2.85
N ALA A 457 -40.08 5.73 2.83
CA ALA A 457 -40.09 4.90 4.03
C ALA A 457 -38.69 4.75 4.63
N LEU A 458 -37.66 4.55 3.80
CA LEU A 458 -36.31 4.20 4.26
C LEU A 458 -35.38 5.42 4.36
N LYS A 459 -35.49 6.38 3.43
CA LYS A 459 -34.60 7.53 3.33
C LYS A 459 -34.45 8.34 4.64
N PRO A 460 -35.52 8.73 5.37
CA PRO A 460 -35.39 9.53 6.59
C PRO A 460 -34.68 8.73 7.70
N LYS A 461 -34.96 7.43 7.81
CA LYS A 461 -34.32 6.52 8.80
C LYS A 461 -32.84 6.38 8.49
N LEU A 462 -32.49 6.15 7.22
CA LEU A 462 -31.11 6.00 6.78
C LEU A 462 -30.32 7.29 6.99
N GLN A 463 -30.91 8.46 6.68
CA GLN A 463 -30.29 9.77 6.93
C GLN A 463 -29.93 9.97 8.41
N SER A 464 -30.91 9.70 9.29
CA SER A 464 -30.69 9.83 10.74
C SER A 464 -29.58 8.89 11.24
N TYR A 465 -29.58 7.65 10.75
CA TYR A 465 -28.59 6.64 11.11
C TYR A 465 -27.18 7.03 10.65
N ILE A 466 -27.03 7.49 9.40
CA ILE A 466 -25.76 7.94 8.84
C ILE A 466 -25.21 9.12 9.64
N ASN A 467 -26.04 10.10 9.96
CA ASN A 467 -25.62 11.27 10.74
C ASN A 467 -25.08 10.86 12.12
N ALA A 468 -25.77 9.94 12.80
CA ALA A 468 -25.32 9.43 14.08
C ALA A 468 -24.01 8.63 13.94
N ALA A 469 -23.89 7.78 12.91
CA ALA A 469 -22.67 7.01 12.65
C ALA A 469 -21.46 7.91 12.37
N ILE A 470 -21.63 8.94 11.53
CA ILE A 470 -20.59 9.94 11.23
C ILE A 470 -20.15 10.65 12.52
N SER A 471 -21.11 11.10 13.35
CA SER A 471 -20.81 11.77 14.61
C SER A 471 -19.96 10.89 15.52
N HIS A 472 -20.37 9.66 15.75
CA HIS A 472 -19.65 8.74 16.65
C HIS A 472 -18.27 8.33 16.13
N ILE A 473 -18.10 8.17 14.79
CA ILE A 473 -16.81 7.92 14.19
C ILE A 473 -15.89 9.14 14.39
N ASN A 474 -16.39 10.34 14.19
CA ASN A 474 -15.61 11.57 14.40
C ASN A 474 -15.17 11.74 15.85
N ASP A 475 -16.05 11.43 16.81
CA ASP A 475 -15.70 11.44 18.25
C ASP A 475 -14.58 10.45 18.54
N GLU A 476 -14.62 9.26 17.96
CA GLU A 476 -13.58 8.24 18.13
C GLU A 476 -12.26 8.65 17.47
N ILE A 477 -12.32 9.27 16.27
CA ILE A 477 -11.13 9.84 15.61
C ILE A 477 -10.48 10.91 16.53
N ALA A 478 -11.28 11.80 17.11
CA ALA A 478 -10.79 12.83 18.01
C ALA A 478 -10.11 12.22 19.24
N ARG A 479 -10.77 11.25 19.88
CA ARG A 479 -10.23 10.51 21.03
C ARG A 479 -8.89 9.83 20.73
N GLN A 480 -8.74 9.20 19.54
CA GLN A 480 -7.49 8.55 19.16
C GLN A 480 -6.35 9.53 18.94
N LYS A 481 -6.63 10.71 18.39
CA LYS A 481 -5.61 11.76 18.17
C LYS A 481 -4.94 12.20 19.47
N GLU A 482 -5.67 12.23 20.58
CA GLU A 482 -5.12 12.58 21.90
C GLU A 482 -4.08 11.56 22.40
N LEU A 483 -4.17 10.33 21.93
CA LEU A 483 -3.27 9.24 22.33
C LEU A 483 -1.99 9.17 21.47
N PHE A 484 -1.92 9.90 20.35
CA PHE A 484 -0.79 9.78 19.43
C PHE A 484 0.51 10.33 20.01
N LEU A 485 1.58 9.58 19.76
CA LEU A 485 2.95 10.03 20.00
C LEU A 485 3.29 11.23 19.14
N LYS A 486 4.14 12.09 19.67
CA LYS A 486 4.75 13.23 18.97
C LYS A 486 6.22 12.91 18.64
N GLU A 487 6.84 13.70 17.78
CA GLU A 487 8.25 13.55 17.44
C GLU A 487 9.16 13.67 18.67
N ASP A 488 8.77 14.48 19.63
CA ASP A 488 9.50 14.62 20.90
C ASP A 488 9.52 13.35 21.74
N ASP A 489 8.44 12.55 21.68
CA ASP A 489 8.39 11.25 22.38
C ASP A 489 9.38 10.26 21.75
N ILE A 490 9.53 10.28 20.41
CA ILE A 490 10.50 9.46 19.69
C ILE A 490 11.94 9.88 20.06
N LEU A 491 12.23 11.17 20.02
CA LEU A 491 13.55 11.70 20.38
C LEU A 491 13.88 11.42 21.85
N ALA A 492 12.91 11.54 22.76
CA ALA A 492 13.08 11.19 24.18
C ALA A 492 13.38 9.69 24.39
N HIS A 493 12.78 8.81 23.59
CA HIS A 493 13.10 7.38 23.62
C HIS A 493 14.52 7.12 23.11
N LEU A 494 14.88 7.70 21.95
CA LEU A 494 16.21 7.57 21.36
C LEU A 494 17.31 8.15 22.27
N SER A 495 17.04 9.23 23.01
CA SER A 495 18.03 9.83 23.93
C SER A 495 18.50 8.87 25.03
N LYS A 496 17.68 7.88 25.38
CA LYS A 496 17.98 6.90 26.45
C LYS A 496 18.82 5.72 25.98
N SER A 497 19.00 5.52 24.67
CA SER A 497 19.68 4.34 24.11
C SER A 497 20.71 4.70 23.04
N PRO A 498 22.00 4.75 23.39
CA PRO A 498 23.08 4.92 22.39
C PRO A 498 23.02 3.86 21.27
N LYS A 499 22.69 2.61 21.64
CA LYS A 499 22.53 1.52 20.67
C LYS A 499 21.49 1.84 19.60
N HIS A 500 20.31 2.33 19.99
CA HIS A 500 19.24 2.66 19.04
C HIS A 500 19.63 3.86 18.16
N ARG A 501 20.37 4.83 18.71
CA ARG A 501 20.89 5.95 17.93
C ARG A 501 21.90 5.50 16.87
N ALA A 502 22.84 4.62 17.24
CA ALA A 502 23.78 4.05 16.29
C ALA A 502 23.08 3.26 15.18
N MET A 503 22.14 2.37 15.52
CA MET A 503 21.36 1.60 14.54
C MET A 503 20.60 2.50 13.57
N LEU A 504 19.91 3.54 14.08
CA LEU A 504 19.18 4.50 13.23
C LEU A 504 20.14 5.32 12.36
N SER A 505 21.27 5.77 12.91
CA SER A 505 22.28 6.52 12.15
C SER A 505 22.83 5.71 10.98
N ASP A 506 23.20 4.44 11.21
CA ASP A 506 23.69 3.54 10.16
C ASP A 506 22.64 3.31 9.08
N MET A 507 21.40 3.10 9.48
CA MET A 507 20.27 2.95 8.57
C MET A 507 20.10 4.20 7.69
N LEU A 508 20.04 5.39 8.29
CA LEU A 508 19.83 6.64 7.57
C LEU A 508 21.02 7.00 6.68
N ASN A 509 22.24 6.62 7.05
CA ASN A 509 23.40 6.80 6.19
C ASN A 509 23.30 5.98 4.89
N LYS A 510 22.67 4.80 4.95
CA LYS A 510 22.44 3.96 3.77
C LYS A 510 21.26 4.43 2.92
N HIS A 511 20.15 4.82 3.57
CA HIS A 511 18.88 5.04 2.90
C HIS A 511 18.57 6.50 2.52
N LEU A 512 19.42 7.44 2.90
CA LEU A 512 19.27 8.85 2.52
C LEU A 512 20.28 9.30 1.47
N SER A 513 21.07 8.40 0.88
CA SER A 513 22.12 8.77 -0.07
C SER A 513 21.55 9.40 -1.33
N PHE A 514 20.45 8.88 -1.84
CA PHE A 514 19.73 9.43 -2.99
C PHE A 514 19.26 10.87 -2.72
N VAL A 515 18.62 11.11 -1.58
CA VAL A 515 18.11 12.44 -1.21
C VAL A 515 19.26 13.42 -0.98
N LYS A 516 20.33 12.98 -0.28
CA LYS A 516 21.53 13.78 -0.03
C LYS A 516 22.20 14.23 -1.33
N THR A 517 22.21 13.36 -2.34
CA THR A 517 22.86 13.65 -3.63
C THR A 517 22.02 14.56 -4.51
N HIS A 518 20.70 14.32 -4.59
CA HIS A 518 19.84 14.99 -5.57
C HIS A 518 19.14 16.24 -5.04
N ARG A 519 18.79 16.27 -3.76
CA ARG A 519 18.05 17.38 -3.13
C ARG A 519 18.48 17.61 -1.67
N PRO A 520 19.76 17.94 -1.40
CA PRO A 520 20.28 18.09 -0.03
C PRO A 520 19.55 19.16 0.78
N GLN A 521 18.97 20.18 0.13
CA GLN A 521 18.19 21.22 0.78
C GLN A 521 16.97 20.68 1.54
N ILE A 522 16.36 19.58 1.06
CA ILE A 522 15.23 18.94 1.76
C ILE A 522 15.66 18.48 3.16
N ILE A 523 16.84 17.87 3.26
CA ILE A 523 17.38 17.38 4.53
C ILE A 523 17.64 18.53 5.48
N GLY A 524 18.12 19.67 4.97
CA GLY A 524 18.37 20.88 5.77
C GLY A 524 17.08 21.46 6.40
N GLU A 525 15.91 21.15 5.90
CA GLU A 525 14.62 21.57 6.45
C GLU A 525 14.07 20.61 7.53
N TRP A 526 14.68 19.44 7.73
CA TRP A 526 14.21 18.41 8.66
C TRP A 526 14.64 18.66 10.10
N LYS A 527 13.88 19.47 10.81
CA LYS A 527 14.21 19.93 12.17
C LYS A 527 14.36 18.82 13.21
N TYR A 528 13.62 17.71 13.08
CA TYR A 528 13.70 16.60 14.03
C TYR A 528 14.88 15.68 13.71
N TYR A 529 15.22 15.51 12.44
CA TYR A 529 16.43 14.83 12.04
C TYR A 529 17.70 15.59 12.50
N GLU A 530 17.71 16.93 12.39
CA GLU A 530 18.78 17.75 12.92
C GLU A 530 18.97 17.55 14.43
N ARG A 531 17.86 17.54 15.19
CA ARG A 531 17.89 17.28 16.63
C ARG A 531 18.40 15.87 16.96
N PHE A 532 18.03 14.86 16.16
CA PHE A 532 18.56 13.50 16.27
C PHE A 532 20.07 13.46 16.04
N LEU A 533 20.58 14.13 15.00
CA LEU A 533 22.03 14.25 14.77
C LEU A 533 22.75 14.93 15.95
N GLY A 534 22.11 15.91 16.58
CA GLY A 534 22.60 16.52 17.81
C GLY A 534 22.70 15.56 19.01
N LEU A 535 21.81 14.55 19.09
CA LEU A 535 21.90 13.48 20.10
C LEU A 535 23.09 12.54 19.81
N CYS A 536 23.33 12.19 18.55
CA CYS A 536 24.44 11.34 18.15
C CYS A 536 25.82 11.96 18.43
N LYS A 537 25.99 13.26 18.16
CA LYS A 537 27.24 13.99 18.44
C LYS A 537 27.64 13.99 19.93
N LYS A 538 26.68 13.92 20.82
CA LYS A 538 26.97 13.81 22.28
C LYS A 538 27.62 12.48 22.64
N ASP A 539 27.32 11.43 21.91
CA ASP A 539 27.92 10.11 22.13
C ASP A 539 29.37 10.08 21.65
N ASP A 540 29.67 10.69 20.51
CA ASP A 540 31.05 10.78 19.98
C ASP A 540 31.98 11.51 20.96
N VAL A 541 31.47 12.52 21.66
CA VAL A 541 32.22 13.24 22.69
C VAL A 541 32.42 12.39 23.94
N MET A 542 31.49 11.50 24.29
CA MET A 542 31.63 10.61 25.46
C MET A 542 32.61 9.45 25.20
N TYR A 543 32.82 9.03 23.96
CA TYR A 543 33.71 7.94 23.59
C TYR A 543 35.11 8.38 23.16
N MET A 544 35.42 9.68 23.16
CA MET A 544 36.82 10.10 23.04
C MET A 544 37.58 9.64 24.28
N PRO A 545 38.59 8.76 24.14
CA PRO A 545 39.41 8.39 25.28
C PRO A 545 40.00 9.68 25.86
N LYS A 546 39.80 9.91 27.15
CA LYS A 546 40.50 10.98 27.86
C LYS A 546 41.97 10.75 27.57
N GLU A 547 42.59 11.65 26.80
CA GLU A 547 44.03 11.64 26.61
C GLU A 547 44.67 11.46 27.98
N SER A 548 45.34 10.35 28.17
CA SER A 548 46.15 10.11 29.32
C SER A 548 47.18 11.21 29.38
N LYS A 549 46.98 12.19 30.27
CA LYS A 549 48.03 13.13 30.63
C LYS A 549 49.18 12.28 31.15
N SER A 550 50.15 12.01 30.27
CA SER A 550 51.46 11.53 30.66
C SER A 550 52.12 12.58 31.53
N PHE A 551 52.28 12.26 32.80
CA PHE A 551 53.21 12.93 33.67
C PHE A 551 54.64 12.43 33.40
#